data_1e205fdb1243de741883e7b61e73ead8
#
_entry.id   1e205fdb1243de741883e7b61e73ead8
#
_cell.length_a   1.000
_cell.length_b   1.000
_cell.length_c   1.000
_cell.angle_alpha   90.00
_cell.angle_beta   90.00
_cell.angle_gamma   90.00
#
_symmetry.space_group_name_H-M   'P 1'
#
loop_
_entity.id
_entity.type
_entity.pdbx_description
1 polymer ?
#
loop_
_entity_poly.entity_id
_entity_poly.type
_entity_poly.pdbx_seq_one_letter_code
_entity_poly.pdbx_strand_id
1 'polypeptide(L)'
;LTVLDKDGNVVDTWTSDAKEAHVIKRLVVGETYTLREEFAPYGYLKATDIKFTVEDTGKVQHVEMKDEVPTGSIVINKDGEFVTDTTLMKGYWYDFIFNFFKDSLAGVTFDVYSKEDIVSADGLDTVYHKAGDKVATIVTNDKGIARIDDLPLGKYYLVETKTIDGFVLDDTPIEADLSYIDQNTKVVFAGMDVTNERQKVQITVTKTDSETKEALEGAVFGLFAKEDIVNKDGKVIVKADTQIERTVTGKDGKAAFTSDLPLGQYYVKELEAPKGYVKSDKTFDVDA
;
A
#
# COMPACT_ATOMS: atom_id res chain seq x y z
N LEU A 1 -18.42 -22.52 30.59
CA LEU A 1 -19.73 -22.77 30.01
C LEU A 1 -20.80 -22.69 31.09
N THR A 2 -21.98 -22.22 30.74
CA THR A 2 -23.14 -22.05 31.65
C THR A 2 -24.39 -22.51 30.92
N VAL A 3 -25.26 -23.25 31.64
CA VAL A 3 -26.61 -23.56 31.18
C VAL A 3 -27.63 -22.70 31.95
N LEU A 4 -28.47 -22.03 31.18
CA LEU A 4 -29.53 -21.16 31.68
C LEU A 4 -30.91 -21.79 31.42
N ASP A 5 -31.86 -21.60 32.35
CA ASP A 5 -33.25 -21.91 32.11
C ASP A 5 -33.96 -20.85 31.22
N LYS A 6 -35.25 -21.02 30.97
CA LYS A 6 -36.06 -20.09 30.15
C LYS A 6 -36.16 -18.67 30.74
N ASP A 7 -35.98 -18.54 32.06
CA ASP A 7 -36.07 -17.28 32.78
C ASP A 7 -34.68 -16.62 32.95
N GLY A 8 -33.62 -17.25 32.42
CA GLY A 8 -32.24 -16.77 32.46
C GLY A 8 -31.49 -17.10 33.75
N ASN A 9 -32.05 -17.96 34.62
CA ASN A 9 -31.35 -18.38 35.82
C ASN A 9 -30.31 -19.45 35.50
N VAL A 10 -29.18 -19.40 36.21
CA VAL A 10 -28.11 -20.40 36.07
C VAL A 10 -28.55 -21.73 36.62
N VAL A 11 -28.53 -22.78 35.78
CA VAL A 11 -28.84 -24.15 36.12
C VAL A 11 -27.58 -24.93 36.47
N ASP A 12 -26.53 -24.72 35.69
CA ASP A 12 -25.23 -25.34 35.88
C ASP A 12 -24.10 -24.49 35.25
N THR A 13 -22.89 -24.62 35.78
CA THR A 13 -21.71 -23.95 35.23
C THR A 13 -20.46 -24.81 35.45
N TRP A 14 -19.60 -24.86 34.44
CA TRP A 14 -18.36 -25.65 34.48
C TRP A 14 -17.27 -25.08 33.55
N THR A 15 -16.07 -25.57 33.72
CA THR A 15 -14.99 -25.38 32.73
C THR A 15 -14.88 -26.63 31.89
N SER A 16 -14.82 -26.47 30.55
CA SER A 16 -14.68 -27.59 29.62
C SER A 16 -13.37 -28.35 29.84
N ASP A 17 -13.41 -29.66 29.65
CA ASP A 17 -12.25 -30.56 29.69
C ASP A 17 -12.14 -31.27 28.34
N ALA A 18 -10.92 -31.39 27.81
CA ALA A 18 -10.66 -32.08 26.55
C ALA A 18 -10.87 -33.61 26.60
N LYS A 19 -11.06 -34.20 27.81
CA LYS A 19 -11.14 -35.65 27.99
C LYS A 19 -12.54 -36.15 28.15
N GLU A 20 -13.41 -35.40 28.85
CA GLU A 20 -14.75 -35.87 29.21
C GLU A 20 -15.81 -34.82 28.95
N ALA A 21 -16.96 -35.26 28.39
CA ALA A 21 -18.12 -34.40 28.23
C ALA A 21 -18.74 -34.13 29.64
N HIS A 22 -19.11 -32.87 29.91
CA HIS A 22 -19.85 -32.54 31.12
C HIS A 22 -21.27 -33.08 31.05
N VAL A 23 -21.77 -33.71 32.13
CA VAL A 23 -23.09 -34.33 32.19
C VAL A 23 -23.95 -33.61 33.19
N ILE A 24 -24.99 -32.91 32.70
CA ILE A 24 -26.00 -32.26 33.54
C ILE A 24 -27.10 -33.25 33.79
N LYS A 25 -27.45 -33.43 35.07
CA LYS A 25 -28.52 -34.33 35.51
C LYS A 25 -29.75 -33.54 35.97
N ARG A 26 -30.94 -34.13 35.84
CA ARG A 26 -32.22 -33.60 36.39
C ARG A 26 -32.74 -32.34 35.65
N LEU A 27 -32.44 -32.18 34.35
CA LEU A 27 -33.16 -31.20 33.56
C LEU A 27 -34.61 -31.65 33.35
N VAL A 28 -35.53 -30.68 33.25
CA VAL A 28 -36.95 -30.95 33.06
C VAL A 28 -37.27 -31.25 31.61
N VAL A 29 -37.90 -32.39 31.35
CA VAL A 29 -38.35 -32.79 29.99
C VAL A 29 -39.34 -31.78 29.44
N GLY A 30 -39.22 -31.41 28.17
CA GLY A 30 -40.06 -30.44 27.50
C GLY A 30 -39.65 -28.98 27.69
N GLU A 31 -38.77 -28.69 28.66
CA GLU A 31 -38.23 -27.33 28.85
C GLU A 31 -37.05 -27.04 27.95
N THR A 32 -36.93 -25.77 27.54
CA THR A 32 -35.83 -25.26 26.69
C THR A 32 -34.81 -24.55 27.56
N TYR A 33 -33.54 -24.89 27.32
CA TYR A 33 -32.40 -24.33 28.02
C TYR A 33 -31.47 -23.65 27.00
N THR A 34 -30.61 -22.76 27.51
CA THR A 34 -29.59 -22.08 26.74
C THR A 34 -28.19 -22.48 27.22
N LEU A 35 -27.40 -23.10 26.38
CA LEU A 35 -25.96 -23.30 26.60
C LEU A 35 -25.25 -22.04 26.17
N ARG A 36 -24.52 -21.43 27.10
CA ARG A 36 -23.75 -20.20 26.91
C ARG A 36 -22.28 -20.43 27.21
N GLU A 37 -21.43 -19.93 26.35
CA GLU A 37 -20.02 -19.76 26.65
C GLU A 37 -19.78 -18.41 27.33
N GLU A 38 -19.12 -18.39 28.48
CA GLU A 38 -18.72 -17.14 29.15
C GLU A 38 -17.35 -16.67 28.69
N PHE A 39 -16.42 -17.61 28.56
CA PHE A 39 -15.03 -17.36 28.15
C PHE A 39 -14.58 -18.42 27.17
N ALA A 40 -14.13 -17.99 25.98
CA ALA A 40 -13.44 -18.84 25.02
C ALA A 40 -11.97 -19.07 25.44
N PRO A 41 -11.34 -20.17 25.04
CA PRO A 41 -9.90 -20.35 25.16
C PRO A 41 -9.13 -19.24 24.41
N TYR A 42 -7.90 -18.95 24.86
CA TYR A 42 -7.04 -17.99 24.16
C TYR A 42 -6.86 -18.37 22.69
N GLY A 43 -7.02 -17.39 21.79
CA GLY A 43 -6.93 -17.60 20.36
C GLY A 43 -8.24 -17.96 19.66
N TYR A 44 -9.33 -18.12 20.41
CA TYR A 44 -10.66 -18.43 19.89
C TYR A 44 -11.65 -17.30 20.10
N LEU A 45 -12.72 -17.32 19.31
CA LEU A 45 -13.88 -16.45 19.45
C LEU A 45 -14.89 -17.11 20.37
N LYS A 46 -15.55 -16.28 21.17
CA LYS A 46 -16.66 -16.73 22.01
C LYS A 46 -17.80 -17.27 21.14
N ALA A 47 -18.21 -18.51 21.41
CA ALA A 47 -19.30 -19.16 20.69
C ALA A 47 -20.66 -18.46 20.94
N THR A 48 -21.55 -18.55 19.98
CA THR A 48 -22.93 -18.08 20.14
C THR A 48 -23.73 -19.03 20.99
N ASP A 49 -24.70 -18.48 21.78
CA ASP A 49 -25.60 -19.27 22.60
C ASP A 49 -26.35 -20.34 21.79
N ILE A 50 -26.42 -21.55 22.33
CA ILE A 50 -27.18 -22.67 21.74
C ILE A 50 -28.41 -22.95 22.58
N LYS A 51 -29.59 -22.89 21.97
CA LYS A 51 -30.83 -23.30 22.59
C LYS A 51 -31.13 -24.78 22.33
N PHE A 52 -31.46 -25.54 23.36
CA PHE A 52 -31.82 -26.94 23.24
C PHE A 52 -33.03 -27.26 24.14
N THR A 53 -33.89 -28.17 23.67
CA THR A 53 -35.04 -28.64 24.42
C THR A 53 -34.79 -30.07 24.89
N VAL A 54 -35.08 -30.36 26.14
CA VAL A 54 -34.91 -31.71 26.71
C VAL A 54 -36.04 -32.62 26.23
N GLU A 55 -35.68 -33.68 25.51
CA GLU A 55 -36.64 -34.62 24.91
C GLU A 55 -36.84 -35.85 25.82
N ASP A 56 -38.09 -36.41 25.86
CA ASP A 56 -38.42 -37.63 26.58
C ASP A 56 -38.05 -38.88 25.75
N THR A 57 -36.74 -39.13 25.64
CA THR A 57 -36.23 -40.26 24.82
C THR A 57 -35.70 -41.41 25.67
N GLY A 58 -35.52 -41.22 26.97
CA GLY A 58 -34.81 -42.16 27.85
C GLY A 58 -33.32 -42.33 27.53
N LYS A 59 -32.75 -41.51 26.64
CA LYS A 59 -31.34 -41.51 26.23
C LYS A 59 -30.64 -40.20 26.63
N VAL A 60 -29.31 -40.27 26.73
CA VAL A 60 -28.48 -39.05 26.89
C VAL A 60 -28.58 -38.23 25.62
N GLN A 61 -28.97 -36.97 25.76
CA GLN A 61 -28.99 -35.99 24.68
C GLN A 61 -27.64 -35.24 24.65
N HIS A 62 -27.06 -35.06 23.47
CA HIS A 62 -25.79 -34.37 23.29
C HIS A 62 -26.03 -33.00 22.67
N VAL A 63 -25.39 -31.98 23.24
CA VAL A 63 -25.32 -30.64 22.70
C VAL A 63 -23.83 -30.32 22.50
N GLU A 64 -23.42 -29.94 21.27
CA GLU A 64 -22.06 -29.63 20.93
C GLU A 64 -21.92 -28.12 20.64
N MET A 65 -20.94 -27.45 21.25
CA MET A 65 -20.59 -26.07 20.99
C MET A 65 -19.18 -26.04 20.39
N LYS A 66 -19.01 -25.25 19.35
CA LYS A 66 -17.73 -25.10 18.64
C LYS A 66 -17.32 -23.65 18.61
N ASP A 67 -16.05 -23.42 18.90
CA ASP A 67 -15.43 -22.12 18.81
C ASP A 67 -14.86 -21.90 17.41
N GLU A 68 -14.94 -20.68 16.93
CA GLU A 68 -14.28 -20.24 15.70
C GLU A 68 -12.96 -19.57 16.06
N VAL A 69 -11.99 -19.62 15.13
CA VAL A 69 -10.76 -18.84 15.21
C VAL A 69 -10.98 -17.49 14.51
N PRO A 70 -10.50 -16.38 15.09
CA PRO A 70 -10.50 -15.11 14.40
C PRO A 70 -9.51 -15.12 13.22
N THR A 71 -9.76 -14.29 12.21
CA THR A 71 -8.88 -14.13 11.06
C THR A 71 -8.28 -12.75 11.02
N GLY A 72 -7.25 -12.57 10.18
CA GLY A 72 -6.60 -11.31 9.92
C GLY A 72 -6.90 -10.75 8.54
N SER A 73 -6.86 -9.42 8.42
CA SER A 73 -6.94 -8.71 7.14
C SER A 73 -5.87 -7.64 7.07
N ILE A 74 -5.13 -7.59 5.96
CA ILE A 74 -4.14 -6.56 5.66
C ILE A 74 -4.63 -5.71 4.51
N VAL A 75 -4.53 -4.38 4.63
CA VAL A 75 -4.88 -3.41 3.60
C VAL A 75 -3.77 -2.40 3.43
N ILE A 76 -3.32 -2.20 2.19
CA ILE A 76 -2.41 -1.13 1.78
C ILE A 76 -3.21 -0.09 1.00
N ASN A 77 -3.05 1.18 1.36
CA ASN A 77 -3.42 2.32 0.54
C ASN A 77 -2.13 2.88 -0.08
N LYS A 78 -2.02 2.79 -1.41
CA LYS A 78 -0.84 3.21 -2.16
C LYS A 78 -1.12 4.48 -2.93
N ASP A 79 -0.27 5.48 -2.76
CA ASP A 79 -0.31 6.72 -3.52
C ASP A 79 1.07 7.08 -4.13
N GLY A 80 1.06 8.11 -4.98
CA GLY A 80 2.24 8.72 -5.58
C GLY A 80 1.91 10.10 -6.18
N GLU A 81 2.92 10.88 -6.51
CA GLU A 81 2.76 12.23 -7.07
C GLU A 81 2.61 12.20 -8.59
N PHE A 82 1.53 12.78 -9.10
CA PHE A 82 1.25 12.95 -10.52
C PHE A 82 1.22 14.43 -10.88
N VAL A 83 1.70 14.78 -12.08
CA VAL A 83 1.50 16.13 -12.62
C VAL A 83 0.01 16.37 -12.89
N THR A 84 -0.51 17.50 -12.44
CA THR A 84 -1.94 17.86 -12.58
C THR A 84 -2.16 19.00 -13.55
N ASP A 85 -1.39 20.06 -13.40
CA ASP A 85 -1.48 21.26 -14.22
C ASP A 85 -0.16 22.04 -14.21
N THR A 86 -0.17 23.21 -14.79
CA THR A 86 0.95 24.14 -14.78
C THR A 86 0.51 25.52 -14.36
N THR A 87 1.38 26.23 -13.65
CA THR A 87 1.25 27.65 -13.40
C THR A 87 2.11 28.42 -14.38
N LEU A 88 1.51 29.31 -15.16
CA LEU A 88 2.24 30.20 -16.08
C LEU A 88 2.92 31.31 -15.29
N MET A 89 4.24 31.36 -15.37
CA MET A 89 5.07 32.40 -14.76
C MET A 89 5.57 33.34 -15.85
N LYS A 90 5.06 34.55 -15.87
CA LYS A 90 5.66 35.63 -16.70
C LYS A 90 6.87 36.20 -15.98
N GLY A 91 8.01 35.63 -16.21
CA GLY A 91 9.26 36.04 -15.56
C GLY A 91 10.48 35.81 -16.46
N TYR A 92 11.64 36.26 -15.97
CA TYR A 92 12.87 36.33 -16.78
C TYR A 92 13.38 34.98 -17.29
N TRP A 93 13.04 33.83 -16.58
CA TRP A 93 13.67 32.54 -16.84
C TRP A 93 12.71 31.36 -16.95
N TYR A 94 11.54 31.41 -16.29
CA TYR A 94 10.55 30.33 -16.30
C TYR A 94 9.31 30.74 -17.06
N ASP A 95 8.84 29.91 -17.94
CA ASP A 95 7.53 30.08 -18.55
C ASP A 95 6.46 29.22 -17.84
N PHE A 96 6.87 28.08 -17.25
CA PHE A 96 5.96 27.16 -16.56
C PHE A 96 6.54 26.61 -15.26
N ILE A 97 5.67 26.44 -14.25
CA ILE A 97 5.91 25.61 -13.07
C ILE A 97 4.89 24.46 -13.12
N PHE A 98 5.39 23.23 -13.04
CA PHE A 98 4.55 22.04 -12.97
C PHE A 98 4.06 21.85 -11.54
N ASN A 99 2.75 21.62 -11.39
CA ASN A 99 2.14 21.30 -10.11
C ASN A 99 1.90 19.80 -10.02
N PHE A 100 2.25 19.23 -8.87
CA PHE A 100 2.09 17.81 -8.60
C PHE A 100 1.13 17.61 -7.44
N PHE A 101 0.35 16.53 -7.50
CA PHE A 101 -0.59 16.16 -6.46
C PHE A 101 -0.54 14.66 -6.19
N LYS A 102 -0.69 14.27 -4.93
CA LYS A 102 -0.78 12.86 -4.56
C LYS A 102 -2.12 12.28 -4.96
N ASP A 103 -2.07 11.12 -5.61
CA ASP A 103 -3.25 10.37 -6.01
C ASP A 103 -2.95 8.87 -5.95
N SER A 104 -4.00 8.06 -6.01
CA SER A 104 -3.92 6.60 -5.93
C SER A 104 -3.03 6.01 -7.02
N LEU A 105 -2.19 5.04 -6.62
CA LEU A 105 -1.23 4.35 -7.47
C LEU A 105 -1.68 2.90 -7.69
N ALA A 106 -2.26 2.63 -8.86
CA ALA A 106 -2.70 1.31 -9.28
C ALA A 106 -1.56 0.48 -9.87
N GLY A 107 -1.65 -0.87 -9.77
CA GLY A 107 -0.71 -1.79 -10.43
C GLY A 107 0.59 -2.03 -9.67
N VAL A 108 0.74 -1.50 -8.45
CA VAL A 108 1.87 -1.78 -7.57
C VAL A 108 1.69 -3.15 -6.92
N THR A 109 2.75 -3.96 -6.94
CA THR A 109 2.72 -5.35 -6.47
C THR A 109 3.49 -5.48 -5.16
N PHE A 110 2.86 -6.14 -4.19
CA PHE A 110 3.45 -6.48 -2.90
C PHE A 110 3.45 -8.00 -2.71
N ASP A 111 4.56 -8.53 -2.23
CA ASP A 111 4.63 -9.89 -1.70
C ASP A 111 4.46 -9.84 -0.18
N VAL A 112 3.60 -10.72 0.34
CA VAL A 112 3.30 -10.87 1.77
C VAL A 112 4.03 -12.06 2.30
N TYR A 113 4.75 -11.89 3.42
CA TYR A 113 5.54 -12.93 4.08
C TYR A 113 5.15 -13.06 5.54
N SER A 114 5.25 -14.27 6.08
CA SER A 114 5.17 -14.50 7.53
C SER A 114 6.48 -14.03 8.21
N LYS A 115 6.36 -13.22 9.27
CA LYS A 115 7.53 -12.73 10.04
C LYS A 115 8.04 -13.75 11.05
N GLU A 116 7.16 -14.65 11.49
CA GLU A 116 7.41 -15.69 12.47
C GLU A 116 6.69 -16.99 12.05
N ASP A 117 6.96 -18.10 12.75
CA ASP A 117 6.16 -19.32 12.56
C ASP A 117 4.72 -19.04 13.04
N ILE A 118 3.76 -19.17 12.13
CA ILE A 118 2.34 -18.96 12.42
C ILE A 118 1.72 -20.32 12.67
N VAL A 119 1.24 -20.53 13.89
CA VAL A 119 0.74 -21.81 14.38
C VAL A 119 -0.75 -21.72 14.77
N SER A 120 -1.39 -22.88 14.82
CA SER A 120 -2.79 -22.96 15.27
C SER A 120 -2.94 -22.58 16.75
N ALA A 121 -4.10 -21.99 17.08
CA ALA A 121 -4.41 -21.59 18.47
C ALA A 121 -4.83 -22.78 19.38
N ASP A 122 -5.04 -23.97 18.82
CA ASP A 122 -5.54 -25.15 19.51
C ASP A 122 -4.49 -25.87 20.38
N GLY A 123 -3.25 -25.40 20.37
CA GLY A 123 -2.14 -26.02 21.11
C GLY A 123 -1.64 -27.33 20.50
N LEU A 124 -2.06 -27.67 19.28
CA LEU A 124 -1.57 -28.82 18.53
C LEU A 124 -0.33 -28.49 17.68
N ASP A 125 0.17 -27.25 17.79
CA ASP A 125 1.36 -26.74 17.06
C ASP A 125 1.28 -26.97 15.54
N THR A 126 0.08 -26.96 14.96
CA THR A 126 -0.10 -27.01 13.52
C THR A 126 0.45 -25.75 12.90
N VAL A 127 1.51 -25.87 12.11
CA VAL A 127 2.15 -24.73 11.46
C VAL A 127 1.43 -24.41 10.15
N TYR A 128 0.86 -23.21 10.05
CA TYR A 128 0.26 -22.70 8.82
C TYR A 128 1.34 -22.14 7.88
N HIS A 129 2.27 -21.34 8.43
CA HIS A 129 3.38 -20.74 7.70
C HIS A 129 4.65 -20.75 8.57
N LYS A 130 5.79 -21.01 7.95
CA LYS A 130 7.10 -20.85 8.58
C LYS A 130 7.57 -19.40 8.46
N ALA A 131 8.39 -18.96 9.40
CA ALA A 131 9.05 -17.65 9.32
C ALA A 131 9.75 -17.47 7.97
N GLY A 132 9.44 -16.42 7.25
CA GLY A 132 9.95 -16.09 5.92
C GLY A 132 9.22 -16.74 4.76
N ASP A 133 8.18 -17.55 4.98
CA ASP A 133 7.37 -18.09 3.89
C ASP A 133 6.61 -16.97 3.18
N LYS A 134 6.63 -16.99 1.86
CA LYS A 134 5.76 -16.16 1.05
C LYS A 134 4.32 -16.68 1.12
N VAL A 135 3.43 -15.87 1.67
CA VAL A 135 2.03 -16.22 1.91
C VAL A 135 1.15 -15.86 0.70
N ALA A 136 1.40 -14.69 0.11
CA ALA A 136 0.60 -14.19 -1.00
C ALA A 136 1.36 -13.14 -1.82
N THR A 137 0.78 -12.81 -2.98
CA THR A 137 1.08 -11.61 -3.76
C THR A 137 -0.21 -10.81 -3.93
N ILE A 138 -0.18 -9.52 -3.64
CA ILE A 138 -1.31 -8.61 -3.79
C ILE A 138 -0.92 -7.44 -4.69
N VAL A 139 -1.90 -6.89 -5.40
CA VAL A 139 -1.70 -5.79 -6.36
C VAL A 139 -2.71 -4.69 -6.08
N THR A 140 -2.26 -3.43 -6.15
CA THR A 140 -3.16 -2.28 -5.96
C THR A 140 -4.13 -2.13 -7.13
N ASN A 141 -5.40 -1.92 -6.81
CA ASN A 141 -6.48 -1.63 -7.76
C ASN A 141 -6.48 -0.14 -8.18
N ASP A 142 -7.46 0.27 -9.01
CA ASP A 142 -7.61 1.63 -9.51
C ASP A 142 -7.77 2.70 -8.41
N LYS A 143 -8.08 2.28 -7.17
CA LYS A 143 -8.15 3.16 -6.01
C LYS A 143 -6.86 3.14 -5.18
N GLY A 144 -5.79 2.51 -5.68
CA GLY A 144 -4.54 2.35 -4.96
C GLY A 144 -4.63 1.35 -3.79
N ILE A 145 -5.66 0.50 -3.72
CA ILE A 145 -5.88 -0.40 -2.59
C ILE A 145 -5.45 -1.81 -2.96
N ALA A 146 -4.54 -2.39 -2.18
CA ALA A 146 -4.25 -3.81 -2.16
C ALA A 146 -4.75 -4.42 -0.84
N ARG A 147 -5.39 -5.60 -0.90
CA ARG A 147 -6.00 -6.24 0.26
C ARG A 147 -5.83 -7.75 0.22
N ILE A 148 -5.65 -8.32 1.40
CA ILE A 148 -5.72 -9.76 1.63
C ILE A 148 -6.52 -10.01 2.91
N ASP A 149 -7.45 -10.97 2.85
CA ASP A 149 -8.33 -11.36 3.95
C ASP A 149 -8.07 -12.81 4.37
N ASP A 150 -8.73 -13.23 5.45
CA ASP A 150 -8.75 -14.60 5.96
C ASP A 150 -7.37 -15.18 6.29
N LEU A 151 -6.42 -14.29 6.65
CA LEU A 151 -5.10 -14.71 7.12
C LEU A 151 -5.21 -15.34 8.54
N PRO A 152 -4.45 -16.41 8.83
CA PRO A 152 -4.21 -16.81 10.21
C PRO A 152 -3.63 -15.66 11.03
N LEU A 153 -3.97 -15.59 12.33
CA LEU A 153 -3.39 -14.56 13.18
C LEU A 153 -1.89 -14.78 13.38
N GLY A 154 -1.13 -13.68 13.42
CA GLY A 154 0.33 -13.69 13.55
C GLY A 154 0.95 -12.41 13.00
N LYS A 155 2.26 -12.38 12.89
CA LYS A 155 3.01 -11.23 12.37
C LYS A 155 3.47 -11.48 10.95
N TYR A 156 3.25 -10.48 10.11
CA TYR A 156 3.58 -10.48 8.70
C TYR A 156 4.47 -9.30 8.35
N TYR A 157 5.10 -9.34 7.19
CA TYR A 157 5.68 -8.17 6.54
C TYR A 157 5.40 -8.23 5.03
N LEU A 158 5.36 -7.06 4.43
CA LEU A 158 5.12 -6.90 3.01
C LEU A 158 6.32 -6.21 2.38
N VAL A 159 6.64 -6.61 1.15
CA VAL A 159 7.71 -6.00 0.35
C VAL A 159 7.13 -5.61 -1.00
N GLU A 160 7.34 -4.36 -1.41
CA GLU A 160 7.02 -3.95 -2.76
C GLU A 160 7.99 -4.60 -3.74
N THR A 161 7.48 -5.36 -4.69
CA THR A 161 8.29 -6.11 -5.67
C THR A 161 8.20 -5.54 -7.07
N LYS A 162 7.19 -4.71 -7.33
CA LYS A 162 7.00 -4.02 -8.59
C LYS A 162 6.23 -2.73 -8.38
N THR A 163 6.76 -1.64 -8.92
CA THR A 163 6.03 -0.38 -9.10
C THR A 163 5.64 -0.17 -10.56
N ILE A 164 5.00 0.96 -10.88
CA ILE A 164 4.68 1.37 -12.25
C ILE A 164 5.75 2.34 -12.79
N ASP A 165 5.77 2.51 -14.09
CA ASP A 165 6.70 3.41 -14.76
C ASP A 165 6.56 4.84 -14.23
N GLY A 166 7.70 5.52 -14.06
CA GLY A 166 7.76 6.87 -13.53
C GLY A 166 7.86 6.99 -12.00
N PHE A 167 7.84 5.86 -11.28
CA PHE A 167 7.99 5.82 -9.83
C PHE A 167 9.22 5.01 -9.40
N VAL A 168 9.74 5.37 -8.23
CA VAL A 168 10.86 4.65 -7.60
C VAL A 168 10.30 3.49 -6.80
N LEU A 169 10.84 2.29 -7.02
CA LEU A 169 10.51 1.12 -6.21
C LEU A 169 11.04 1.33 -4.78
N ASP A 170 10.19 1.14 -3.78
CA ASP A 170 10.58 1.10 -2.37
C ASP A 170 10.37 -0.33 -1.82
N ASP A 171 11.44 -1.09 -1.78
CA ASP A 171 11.47 -2.47 -1.30
C ASP A 171 11.65 -2.60 0.22
N THR A 172 11.54 -1.50 0.96
CA THR A 172 11.61 -1.48 2.43
C THR A 172 10.45 -2.31 3.00
N PRO A 173 10.75 -3.32 3.85
CA PRO A 173 9.69 -4.15 4.43
C PRO A 173 8.74 -3.37 5.33
N ILE A 174 7.44 -3.57 5.13
CA ILE A 174 6.36 -2.96 5.90
C ILE A 174 5.78 -4.02 6.83
N GLU A 175 5.81 -3.78 8.14
CA GLU A 175 5.32 -4.74 9.14
C GLU A 175 3.79 -4.65 9.30
N ALA A 176 3.15 -5.83 9.45
CA ALA A 176 1.73 -5.97 9.75
C ALA A 176 1.54 -6.93 10.93
N ASP A 177 1.00 -6.45 12.02
CA ASP A 177 0.73 -7.23 13.23
C ASP A 177 -0.76 -7.57 13.31
N LEU A 178 -1.07 -8.86 13.15
CA LEU A 178 -2.40 -9.44 13.27
C LEU A 178 -2.51 -10.32 14.53
N SER A 179 -1.86 -9.92 15.62
CA SER A 179 -1.92 -10.66 16.89
C SER A 179 -3.35 -10.70 17.45
N TYR A 180 -3.69 -11.79 18.13
CA TYR A 180 -4.98 -11.96 18.80
C TYR A 180 -5.27 -10.79 19.76
N ILE A 181 -6.47 -10.23 19.67
CA ILE A 181 -6.92 -9.10 20.49
C ILE A 181 -7.79 -9.59 21.65
N ASP A 182 -8.95 -10.19 21.34
CA ASP A 182 -9.91 -10.71 22.32
C ASP A 182 -10.89 -11.70 21.68
N GLN A 183 -11.71 -12.35 22.52
CA GLN A 183 -12.68 -13.35 22.10
C GLN A 183 -13.89 -12.82 21.33
N ASN A 184 -14.01 -11.50 21.12
CA ASN A 184 -15.13 -10.86 20.42
C ASN A 184 -14.70 -10.24 19.09
N THR A 185 -13.39 -10.11 18.86
CA THR A 185 -12.83 -9.53 17.64
C THR A 185 -12.70 -10.59 16.55
N LYS A 186 -13.67 -10.66 15.65
CA LYS A 186 -13.73 -11.67 14.59
C LYS A 186 -12.64 -11.48 13.53
N VAL A 187 -12.30 -10.23 13.18
CA VAL A 187 -11.28 -9.88 12.21
C VAL A 187 -10.32 -8.87 12.80
N VAL A 188 -9.04 -9.23 12.87
CA VAL A 188 -7.96 -8.31 13.23
C VAL A 188 -7.48 -7.59 11.98
N PHE A 189 -7.31 -6.28 12.06
CA PHE A 189 -7.08 -5.42 10.91
C PHE A 189 -5.73 -4.70 11.00
N ALA A 190 -4.92 -4.80 9.95
CA ALA A 190 -3.72 -3.98 9.77
C ALA A 190 -3.88 -3.13 8.49
N GLY A 191 -3.91 -1.80 8.64
CA GLY A 191 -3.99 -0.85 7.54
C GLY A 191 -2.73 0.01 7.47
N MET A 192 -2.20 0.23 6.25
CA MET A 192 -0.97 0.99 6.02
C MET A 192 -1.13 1.94 4.83
N ASP A 193 -0.65 3.17 4.99
CA ASP A 193 -0.54 4.15 3.92
C ASP A 193 0.90 4.19 3.43
N VAL A 194 1.12 3.98 2.14
CA VAL A 194 2.45 3.87 1.52
C VAL A 194 2.52 4.75 0.29
N THR A 195 3.57 5.57 0.20
CA THR A 195 3.78 6.50 -0.92
C THR A 195 5.03 6.10 -1.70
N ASN A 196 4.96 6.02 -3.04
CA ASN A 196 6.16 5.98 -3.87
C ASN A 196 6.56 7.37 -4.33
N GLU A 197 7.85 7.64 -4.30
CA GLU A 197 8.41 8.83 -4.92
C GLU A 197 8.38 8.69 -6.45
N ARG A 198 8.06 9.79 -7.15
CA ARG A 198 8.20 9.84 -8.59
C ARG A 198 9.67 9.96 -8.99
N GLN A 199 10.03 9.46 -10.15
CA GLN A 199 11.33 9.72 -10.76
C GLN A 199 11.44 11.21 -11.13
N LYS A 200 12.61 11.80 -10.88
CA LYS A 200 12.90 13.21 -11.16
C LYS A 200 13.96 13.33 -12.27
N VAL A 201 13.78 14.32 -13.10
CA VAL A 201 14.65 14.63 -14.23
C VAL A 201 15.51 15.82 -13.89
N GLN A 202 16.80 15.74 -14.19
CA GLN A 202 17.73 16.86 -14.15
C GLN A 202 18.45 17.02 -15.48
N ILE A 203 18.28 18.17 -16.12
CA ILE A 203 18.87 18.47 -17.41
C ILE A 203 19.97 19.53 -17.23
N THR A 204 21.16 19.22 -17.74
CA THR A 204 22.30 20.13 -17.73
C THR A 204 22.84 20.34 -19.14
N VAL A 205 23.45 21.49 -19.38
CA VAL A 205 24.13 21.81 -20.63
C VAL A 205 25.57 22.22 -20.36
N THR A 206 26.47 21.92 -21.31
CA THR A 206 27.83 22.40 -21.30
C THR A 206 28.14 23.06 -22.63
N LYS A 207 28.61 24.29 -22.60
CA LYS A 207 29.02 25.06 -23.79
C LYS A 207 30.53 25.25 -23.81
N THR A 208 31.14 24.84 -24.91
CA THR A 208 32.60 25.01 -25.15
C THR A 208 32.85 25.59 -26.52
N ASP A 209 34.00 26.20 -26.68
CA ASP A 209 34.53 26.56 -27.99
C ASP A 209 34.79 25.31 -28.85
N SER A 210 34.50 25.37 -30.13
CA SER A 210 34.62 24.24 -31.05
C SER A 210 36.05 23.81 -31.33
N GLU A 211 36.99 24.75 -31.24
CA GLU A 211 38.43 24.53 -31.57
C GLU A 211 39.25 24.35 -30.30
N THR A 212 39.22 25.33 -29.39
CA THR A 212 40.04 25.34 -28.17
C THR A 212 39.50 24.43 -27.05
N LYS A 213 38.20 24.07 -27.10
CA LYS A 213 37.50 23.33 -26.06
C LYS A 213 37.36 24.08 -24.73
N GLU A 214 37.73 25.36 -24.71
CA GLU A 214 37.52 26.19 -23.51
C GLU A 214 36.07 26.43 -23.20
N ALA A 215 35.76 26.56 -21.89
CA ALA A 215 34.41 26.82 -21.39
C ALA A 215 33.92 28.20 -21.85
N LEU A 216 32.66 28.29 -22.25
CA LEU A 216 32.04 29.52 -22.72
C LEU A 216 30.93 29.98 -21.78
N GLU A 217 31.18 31.12 -21.12
CA GLU A 217 30.20 31.82 -20.27
C GLU A 217 29.20 32.63 -21.11
N GLY A 218 27.93 32.74 -20.62
CA GLY A 218 26.93 33.65 -21.17
C GLY A 218 26.12 33.11 -22.36
N ALA A 219 26.26 31.84 -22.73
CA ALA A 219 25.32 31.21 -23.66
C ALA A 219 23.96 31.02 -23.01
N VAL A 220 22.87 31.44 -23.67
CA VAL A 220 21.50 31.23 -23.21
C VAL A 220 20.91 30.02 -23.90
N PHE A 221 20.42 29.06 -23.13
CA PHE A 221 19.74 27.87 -23.61
C PHE A 221 18.26 27.87 -23.17
N GLY A 222 17.39 27.40 -24.05
CA GLY A 222 15.99 27.13 -23.78
C GLY A 222 15.69 25.64 -23.73
N LEU A 223 14.88 25.22 -22.75
CA LEU A 223 14.29 23.91 -22.66
C LEU A 223 12.87 23.97 -23.24
N PHE A 224 12.52 23.03 -24.09
CA PHE A 224 11.23 22.95 -24.78
C PHE A 224 10.62 21.55 -24.61
N ALA A 225 9.30 21.50 -24.54
CA ALA A 225 8.56 20.24 -24.68
C ALA A 225 8.70 19.74 -26.13
N LYS A 226 9.15 18.49 -26.31
CA LYS A 226 9.25 17.88 -27.65
C LYS A 226 7.92 17.33 -28.12
N GLU A 227 7.09 16.87 -27.17
CA GLU A 227 5.74 16.37 -27.37
C GLU A 227 4.78 17.09 -26.45
N ASP A 228 3.46 16.88 -26.65
CA ASP A 228 2.44 17.37 -25.72
C ASP A 228 2.65 16.72 -24.33
N ILE A 229 2.82 17.52 -23.29
CA ILE A 229 2.86 17.03 -21.92
C ILE A 229 1.41 16.93 -21.42
N VAL A 230 1.04 15.72 -20.97
CA VAL A 230 -0.31 15.41 -20.49
C VAL A 230 -0.30 15.10 -19.00
N ASN A 231 -1.40 15.39 -18.32
CA ASN A 231 -1.59 14.97 -16.94
C ASN A 231 -2.13 13.51 -16.86
N LYS A 232 -2.34 13.00 -15.64
CA LYS A 232 -2.88 11.65 -15.37
C LYS A 232 -4.20 11.37 -16.13
N ASP A 233 -5.03 12.38 -16.34
CA ASP A 233 -6.34 12.26 -17.01
C ASP A 233 -6.23 12.37 -18.54
N GLY A 234 -5.01 12.47 -19.08
CA GLY A 234 -4.78 12.65 -20.53
C GLY A 234 -5.01 14.06 -21.04
N LYS A 235 -5.22 15.04 -20.15
CA LYS A 235 -5.36 16.44 -20.54
C LYS A 235 -4.00 17.04 -20.86
N VAL A 236 -3.88 17.68 -22.02
CA VAL A 236 -2.67 18.43 -22.40
C VAL A 236 -2.52 19.65 -21.50
N ILE A 237 -1.38 19.72 -20.80
CA ILE A 237 -1.02 20.83 -19.88
C ILE A 237 0.07 21.72 -20.46
N VAL A 238 0.95 21.19 -21.33
CA VAL A 238 1.90 21.96 -22.13
C VAL A 238 1.92 21.39 -23.55
N LYS A 239 1.81 22.25 -24.55
CA LYS A 239 1.89 21.86 -25.97
C LYS A 239 3.33 21.60 -26.41
N ALA A 240 3.51 20.70 -27.37
CA ALA A 240 4.77 20.52 -28.07
C ALA A 240 5.34 21.86 -28.56
N ASP A 241 6.65 21.96 -28.65
CA ASP A 241 7.42 23.14 -29.02
C ASP A 241 7.26 24.37 -28.10
N THR A 242 6.59 24.21 -26.96
CA THR A 242 6.48 25.26 -25.95
C THR A 242 7.75 25.36 -25.13
N GLN A 243 8.30 26.57 -24.97
CA GLN A 243 9.41 26.83 -24.10
C GLN A 243 8.98 26.71 -22.62
N ILE A 244 9.76 25.94 -21.85
CA ILE A 244 9.49 25.68 -20.42
C ILE A 244 10.36 26.56 -19.52
N GLU A 245 11.66 26.62 -19.83
CA GLU A 245 12.65 27.32 -19.00
C GLU A 245 13.81 27.83 -19.86
N ARG A 246 14.51 28.84 -19.33
CA ARG A 246 15.80 29.31 -19.88
C ARG A 246 16.88 29.20 -18.80
N THR A 247 18.11 28.99 -19.28
CA THR A 247 19.29 28.99 -18.39
C THR A 247 20.47 29.62 -19.09
N VAL A 248 21.49 30.06 -18.34
CA VAL A 248 22.69 30.72 -18.87
C VAL A 248 23.93 30.00 -18.37
N THR A 249 24.89 29.76 -19.24
CA THR A 249 26.16 29.14 -18.85
C THR A 249 27.03 30.07 -18.03
N GLY A 250 27.53 29.51 -16.91
CA GLY A 250 28.53 30.17 -16.06
C GLY A 250 29.95 30.16 -16.62
N LYS A 251 30.91 30.62 -15.83
CA LYS A 251 32.34 30.67 -16.17
C LYS A 251 32.94 29.30 -16.50
N ASP A 252 32.37 28.24 -15.96
CA ASP A 252 32.73 26.84 -16.25
C ASP A 252 32.04 26.27 -17.49
N GLY A 253 31.32 27.12 -18.24
CA GLY A 253 30.54 26.74 -19.42
C GLY A 253 29.30 25.88 -19.13
N LYS A 254 28.94 25.69 -17.85
CA LYS A 254 27.82 24.82 -17.48
C LYS A 254 26.60 25.62 -17.06
N ALA A 255 25.45 25.04 -17.33
CA ALA A 255 24.16 25.50 -16.81
C ALA A 255 23.25 24.31 -16.54
N ALA A 256 22.28 24.47 -15.60
CA ALA A 256 21.26 23.49 -15.31
C ALA A 256 19.87 24.12 -15.48
N PHE A 257 18.91 23.32 -15.93
CA PHE A 257 17.49 23.64 -15.80
C PHE A 257 17.05 23.17 -14.44
N THR A 258 16.27 24.00 -13.74
CA THR A 258 15.93 23.82 -12.33
C THR A 258 14.44 23.51 -12.10
N SER A 259 13.62 23.54 -13.17
CA SER A 259 12.22 23.15 -13.12
C SER A 259 12.07 21.71 -12.66
N ASP A 260 11.10 21.45 -11.80
CA ASP A 260 10.71 20.11 -11.42
C ASP A 260 9.83 19.53 -12.55
N LEU A 261 10.47 18.77 -13.44
CA LEU A 261 9.84 18.29 -14.68
C LEU A 261 9.13 16.96 -14.48
N PRO A 262 7.94 16.74 -15.09
CA PRO A 262 7.41 15.38 -15.26
C PRO A 262 8.30 14.59 -16.23
N LEU A 263 8.25 13.25 -16.19
CA LEU A 263 8.84 12.43 -17.23
C LEU A 263 8.23 12.76 -18.59
N GLY A 264 9.04 12.72 -19.64
CA GLY A 264 8.59 13.05 -20.97
C GLY A 264 9.75 13.36 -21.92
N GLN A 265 9.41 13.74 -23.14
CA GLN A 265 10.40 14.09 -24.14
C GLN A 265 10.58 15.61 -24.24
N TYR A 266 11.83 16.02 -24.20
CA TYR A 266 12.23 17.42 -24.23
C TYR A 266 13.29 17.64 -25.31
N TYR A 267 13.56 18.89 -25.62
CA TYR A 267 14.78 19.27 -26.38
C TYR A 267 15.32 20.59 -25.86
N VAL A 268 16.61 20.73 -26.01
CA VAL A 268 17.38 21.95 -25.67
C VAL A 268 17.91 22.60 -26.94
N LYS A 269 17.78 23.90 -27.02
CA LYS A 269 18.46 24.69 -28.09
C LYS A 269 19.08 25.96 -27.55
N GLU A 270 20.13 26.41 -28.22
CA GLU A 270 20.73 27.71 -27.92
C GLU A 270 19.81 28.84 -28.39
N LEU A 271 19.51 29.78 -27.51
CA LEU A 271 18.70 30.97 -27.81
C LEU A 271 19.61 32.15 -28.16
N GLU A 272 20.68 32.34 -27.37
CA GLU A 272 21.67 33.39 -27.58
C GLU A 272 23.10 32.83 -27.43
N ALA A 273 23.96 33.15 -28.36
CA ALA A 273 25.36 32.76 -28.28
C ALA A 273 26.15 33.70 -27.35
N PRO A 274 27.26 33.22 -26.74
CA PRO A 274 28.20 34.09 -26.05
C PRO A 274 28.74 35.20 -26.93
N LYS A 275 29.15 36.30 -26.34
CA LYS A 275 29.73 37.42 -27.08
C LYS A 275 30.93 36.95 -27.93
N GLY A 276 30.89 37.26 -29.22
CA GLY A 276 31.93 36.89 -30.20
C GLY A 276 31.74 35.53 -30.89
N TYR A 277 30.67 34.81 -30.58
CA TYR A 277 30.33 33.52 -31.16
C TYR A 277 29.05 33.57 -32.00
N VAL A 278 28.93 32.63 -32.91
CA VAL A 278 27.74 32.45 -33.74
C VAL A 278 26.80 31.46 -33.06
N LYS A 279 25.51 31.81 -32.99
CA LYS A 279 24.47 30.96 -32.42
C LYS A 279 24.37 29.64 -33.22
N SER A 280 24.28 28.54 -32.52
CA SER A 280 23.97 27.23 -33.08
C SER A 280 22.47 27.04 -33.23
N ASP A 281 22.03 26.56 -34.40
CA ASP A 281 20.60 26.18 -34.60
C ASP A 281 20.34 24.69 -34.30
N LYS A 282 21.34 23.97 -33.78
CA LYS A 282 21.18 22.56 -33.38
C LYS A 282 20.23 22.44 -32.19
N THR A 283 19.42 21.41 -32.23
CA THR A 283 18.60 20.94 -31.10
C THR A 283 19.22 19.68 -30.54
N PHE A 284 19.07 19.48 -29.23
CA PHE A 284 19.52 18.31 -28.48
C PHE A 284 18.32 17.69 -27.79
N ASP A 285 17.95 16.49 -28.27
CA ASP A 285 16.85 15.73 -27.67
C ASP A 285 17.26 15.21 -26.32
N VAL A 286 16.29 15.24 -25.38
CA VAL A 286 16.40 14.71 -24.03
C VAL A 286 15.17 13.83 -23.80
N ASP A 287 15.43 12.54 -23.61
CA ASP A 287 14.43 11.54 -23.24
C ASP A 287 14.51 11.33 -21.72
N ALA A 288 13.47 11.65 -21.02
CA ALA A 288 13.46 11.73 -19.57
C ALA A 288 12.32 10.90 -18.93
#